data_79b08b19b3b84851db52586c889d47eb
#
_entry.id   79b08b19b3b84851db52586c889d47eb
#
_cell.length_a   1.000
_cell.length_b   1.000
_cell.length_c   1.000
_cell.angle_alpha   90.00
_cell.angle_beta   90.00
_cell.angle_gamma   90.00
#
_symmetry.space_group_name_H-M   'P 1'
#
loop_
_entity.id
_entity.type
_entity.pdbx_description
1 polymer ?
#
loop_
_entity_poly.entity_id
_entity_poly.type
_entity_poly.pdbx_seq_one_letter_code
_entity_poly.pdbx_strand_id
1 'polypeptide(L)'
;MIKQVVFLKKRADITMEQFKDYYENQHSQLAKRMGAKPSLPNAQRYVRRYITPEKNPLTGEVIHPGYDCIMEIWWNTREDFEAAMKGLGNPEFLQARLEDERKIFATNGNPVCTVEEFDSPVGPNNVVPRWVSSN
;
A
#
# COMPACT_ATOMS: atom_id res chain seq x y z
N MET A 1 9.78 13.73 -5.07
CA MET A 1 8.66 12.98 -4.47
C MET A 1 9.15 11.61 -4.02
N ILE A 2 8.70 11.18 -2.86
CA ILE A 2 9.01 9.84 -2.35
C ILE A 2 7.79 8.96 -2.58
N LYS A 3 8.00 7.79 -3.17
CA LYS A 3 6.95 6.78 -3.33
C LYS A 3 7.28 5.58 -2.45
N GLN A 4 6.41 5.36 -1.49
CA GLN A 4 6.50 4.25 -0.55
C GLN A 4 5.63 3.11 -1.03
N VAL A 5 6.17 1.91 -1.01
CA VAL A 5 5.45 0.70 -1.42
C VAL A 5 5.47 -0.29 -0.26
N VAL A 6 4.31 -0.84 0.07
CA VAL A 6 4.17 -1.86 1.12
C VAL A 6 3.55 -3.10 0.50
N PHE A 7 4.18 -4.24 0.72
CA PHE A 7 3.71 -5.52 0.23
C PHE A 7 2.87 -6.19 1.31
N LEU A 8 1.58 -6.36 1.04
CA LEU A 8 0.62 -6.85 2.03
C LEU A 8 0.23 -8.29 1.75
N LYS A 9 0.32 -9.12 2.77
CA LYS A 9 -0.08 -10.52 2.69
C LYS A 9 -1.32 -10.73 3.55
N LYS A 10 -2.42 -11.18 2.91
CA LYS A 10 -3.64 -11.46 3.64
C LYS A 10 -3.52 -12.74 4.47
N ARG A 11 -4.35 -12.87 5.48
CA ARG A 11 -4.50 -14.12 6.23
C ARG A 11 -4.96 -15.23 5.29
N ALA A 12 -4.42 -16.42 5.48
CA ALA A 12 -4.76 -17.60 4.68
C ALA A 12 -6.21 -18.05 4.87
N ASP A 13 -6.80 -17.73 6.03
CA ASP A 13 -8.15 -18.16 6.42
C ASP A 13 -9.27 -17.20 5.96
N ILE A 14 -8.93 -16.14 5.22
CA ILE A 14 -9.91 -15.24 4.62
C ILE A 14 -9.77 -15.21 3.11
N THR A 15 -10.89 -14.94 2.43
CA THR A 15 -10.89 -14.80 0.97
C THR A 15 -10.37 -13.43 0.54
N MET A 16 -10.01 -13.30 -0.73
CA MET A 16 -9.63 -12.00 -1.29
C MET A 16 -10.79 -11.00 -1.20
N GLU A 17 -12.02 -11.44 -1.37
CA GLU A 17 -13.19 -10.58 -1.25
C GLU A 17 -13.36 -10.05 0.17
N GLN A 18 -13.19 -10.91 1.16
CA GLN A 18 -13.23 -10.52 2.57
C GLN A 18 -12.09 -9.56 2.91
N PHE A 19 -10.91 -9.82 2.40
CA PHE A 19 -9.75 -8.95 2.59
C PHE A 19 -9.98 -7.55 2.02
N LYS A 20 -10.43 -7.46 0.77
CA LYS A 20 -10.76 -6.18 0.12
C LYS A 20 -11.83 -5.42 0.88
N ASP A 21 -12.92 -6.10 1.22
CA ASP A 21 -14.05 -5.48 1.91
C ASP A 21 -13.61 -4.88 3.24
N TYR A 22 -12.91 -5.65 4.06
CA TYR A 22 -12.44 -5.16 5.35
C TYR A 22 -11.43 -4.03 5.19
N TYR A 23 -10.47 -4.16 4.26
CA TYR A 23 -9.46 -3.14 4.05
C TYR A 23 -10.11 -1.82 3.62
N GLU A 24 -10.96 -1.85 2.60
CA GLU A 24 -11.54 -0.62 2.04
C GLU A 24 -12.55 0.03 2.97
N ASN A 25 -13.35 -0.76 3.69
CA ASN A 25 -14.45 -0.23 4.49
C ASN A 25 -14.15 -0.09 5.98
N GLN A 26 -13.12 -0.76 6.48
CA GLN A 26 -12.78 -0.75 7.90
C GLN A 26 -11.36 -0.27 8.17
N HIS A 27 -10.35 -0.98 7.68
CA HIS A 27 -8.95 -0.70 7.99
C HIS A 27 -8.49 0.67 7.45
N SER A 28 -8.79 0.98 6.20
CA SER A 28 -8.43 2.26 5.58
C SER A 28 -9.13 3.45 6.25
N GLN A 29 -10.19 3.20 7.00
CA GLN A 29 -10.99 4.20 7.70
C GLN A 29 -10.73 4.20 9.22
N LEU A 30 -9.68 3.53 9.69
CA LEU A 30 -9.45 3.30 11.11
C LEU A 30 -9.38 4.61 11.91
N ALA A 31 -8.58 5.58 11.46
CA ALA A 31 -8.47 6.86 12.15
C ALA A 31 -9.80 7.58 12.26
N LYS A 32 -10.59 7.58 11.17
CA LYS A 32 -11.93 8.18 11.14
C LYS A 32 -12.88 7.46 12.09
N ARG A 33 -12.84 6.13 12.11
CA ARG A 33 -13.67 5.31 13.02
C ARG A 33 -13.36 5.60 14.49
N MET A 34 -12.13 5.93 14.79
CA MET A 34 -11.68 6.28 16.15
C MET A 34 -11.90 7.76 16.50
N GLY A 35 -12.44 8.56 15.58
CA GLY A 35 -12.61 9.98 15.77
C GLY A 35 -11.29 10.75 15.81
N ALA A 36 -10.24 10.19 15.24
CA ALA A 36 -8.91 10.78 15.25
C ALA A 36 -8.63 11.61 14.01
N LYS A 37 -7.54 12.39 14.07
CA LYS A 37 -7.01 13.11 12.91
C LYS A 37 -6.54 12.10 11.87
N PRO A 38 -6.50 12.47 10.57
CA PRO A 38 -5.97 11.59 9.53
C PRO A 38 -4.59 11.06 9.93
N SER A 39 -4.38 9.77 9.77
CA SER A 39 -3.10 9.13 10.11
C SER A 39 -1.97 9.47 9.15
N LEU A 40 -2.32 9.94 7.95
CA LEU A 40 -1.35 10.28 6.91
C LEU A 40 -1.64 11.69 6.36
N PRO A 41 -1.50 12.76 7.20
CA PRO A 41 -2.00 14.09 6.84
C PRO A 41 -1.28 14.71 5.64
N ASN A 42 -0.03 14.35 5.38
CA ASN A 42 0.77 14.90 4.28
C ASN A 42 0.90 13.96 3.09
N ALA A 43 0.17 12.83 3.11
CA ALA A 43 0.16 11.92 1.97
C ALA A 43 -0.53 12.56 0.77
N GLN A 44 0.12 12.50 -0.38
CA GLN A 44 -0.40 13.06 -1.63
C GLN A 44 -1.27 12.06 -2.37
N ARG A 45 -1.04 10.79 -2.16
CA ARG A 45 -1.80 9.70 -2.76
C ARG A 45 -1.70 8.47 -1.89
N TYR A 46 -2.79 7.72 -1.80
CA TYR A 46 -2.85 6.45 -1.08
C TYR A 46 -3.57 5.45 -1.98
N VAL A 47 -2.82 4.47 -2.50
CA VAL A 47 -3.31 3.53 -3.50
C VAL A 47 -3.18 2.11 -2.99
N ARG A 48 -4.19 1.30 -3.23
CA ARG A 48 -4.15 -0.14 -2.98
C ARG A 48 -4.33 -0.85 -4.31
N ARG A 49 -3.39 -1.74 -4.62
CA ARG A 49 -3.45 -2.55 -5.84
C ARG A 49 -3.58 -4.01 -5.44
N TYR A 50 -4.77 -4.55 -5.57
CA TYR A 50 -5.03 -5.96 -5.27
C TYR A 50 -4.55 -6.82 -6.42
N ILE A 51 -3.74 -7.83 -6.10
CA ILE A 51 -3.02 -8.63 -7.09
C ILE A 51 -3.88 -9.78 -7.57
N THR A 52 -3.97 -9.94 -8.89
CA THR A 52 -4.53 -11.11 -9.55
C THR A 52 -3.40 -11.75 -10.35
N PRO A 53 -2.89 -12.93 -9.95
CA PRO A 53 -1.85 -13.58 -10.72
C PRO A 53 -2.33 -13.97 -12.11
N GLU A 54 -1.48 -13.77 -13.12
CA GLU A 54 -1.75 -14.09 -14.51
C GLU A 54 -0.76 -15.16 -14.98
N LYS A 55 -1.05 -15.80 -16.10
CA LYS A 55 -0.13 -16.77 -16.70
C LYS A 55 1.13 -16.07 -17.19
N ASN A 56 2.28 -16.63 -16.83
CA ASN A 56 3.53 -16.21 -17.42
C ASN A 56 3.55 -16.66 -18.90
N PRO A 57 3.74 -15.73 -19.86
CA PRO A 57 3.66 -16.09 -21.27
C PRO A 57 4.80 -17.02 -21.75
N LEU A 58 5.89 -17.08 -21.00
CA LEU A 58 7.03 -17.95 -21.37
C LEU A 58 6.89 -19.37 -20.85
N THR A 59 6.29 -19.55 -19.68
CA THR A 59 6.16 -20.88 -19.03
C THR A 59 4.76 -21.44 -19.06
N GLY A 60 3.74 -20.59 -19.25
CA GLY A 60 2.33 -20.96 -19.18
C GLY A 60 1.83 -21.18 -17.77
N GLU A 61 2.66 -20.93 -16.75
CA GLU A 61 2.30 -21.12 -15.35
C GLU A 61 1.70 -19.87 -14.73
N VAL A 62 0.79 -20.05 -13.79
CA VAL A 62 0.32 -19.00 -12.90
C VAL A 62 1.21 -19.04 -11.67
N ILE A 63 2.03 -18.01 -11.47
CA ILE A 63 2.99 -17.95 -10.38
C ILE A 63 2.51 -16.90 -9.38
N HIS A 64 2.21 -17.33 -8.15
CA HIS A 64 1.78 -16.41 -7.09
C HIS A 64 2.99 -15.65 -6.54
N PRO A 65 2.92 -14.30 -6.45
CA PRO A 65 4.08 -13.50 -6.02
C PRO A 65 4.35 -13.55 -4.50
N GLY A 66 3.50 -14.21 -3.73
CA GLY A 66 3.65 -14.29 -2.27
C GLY A 66 2.98 -13.16 -1.49
N TYR A 67 2.42 -12.19 -2.17
CA TYR A 67 1.68 -11.07 -1.59
C TYR A 67 0.36 -10.88 -2.33
N ASP A 68 -0.61 -10.26 -1.66
CA ASP A 68 -1.98 -10.16 -2.15
C ASP A 68 -2.37 -8.74 -2.55
N CYS A 69 -1.66 -7.74 -2.02
CA CYS A 69 -1.93 -6.33 -2.31
C CYS A 69 -0.63 -5.55 -2.24
N ILE A 70 -0.49 -4.59 -3.13
CA ILE A 70 0.58 -3.59 -3.08
C ILE A 70 -0.08 -2.27 -2.70
N MET A 71 0.30 -1.74 -1.54
CA MET A 71 -0.11 -0.43 -1.08
C MET A 71 0.97 0.58 -1.41
N GLU A 72 0.60 1.74 -1.95
CA GLU A 72 1.54 2.78 -2.32
C GLU A 72 1.08 4.10 -1.74
N ILE A 73 2.03 4.84 -1.16
CA ILE A 73 1.78 6.17 -0.63
C ILE A 73 2.81 7.12 -1.21
N TRP A 74 2.35 8.31 -1.64
CA TRP A 74 3.20 9.33 -2.20
C TRP A 74 3.40 10.47 -1.21
N TRP A 75 4.65 10.89 -1.04
CA TRP A 75 5.06 11.97 -0.14
C TRP A 75 5.82 13.03 -0.94
N ASN A 76 5.57 14.30 -0.66
CA ASN A 76 6.30 15.37 -1.35
C ASN A 76 7.77 15.39 -0.96
N THR A 77 8.09 15.11 0.30
CA THR A 77 9.46 15.19 0.81
C THR A 77 9.81 13.95 1.65
N ARG A 78 11.10 13.76 1.82
CA ARG A 78 11.63 12.71 2.71
C ARG A 78 11.21 12.96 4.15
N GLU A 79 11.18 14.23 4.55
CA GLU A 79 10.78 14.64 5.91
C GLU A 79 9.32 14.26 6.19
N ASP A 80 8.42 14.46 5.24
CA ASP A 80 7.01 14.06 5.39
C ASP A 80 6.87 12.55 5.54
N PHE A 81 7.62 11.79 4.76
CA PHE A 81 7.65 10.34 4.87
C PHE A 81 8.14 9.89 6.26
N GLU A 82 9.27 10.42 6.71
CA GLU A 82 9.86 10.04 8.00
C GLU A 82 8.96 10.45 9.17
N ALA A 83 8.36 11.63 9.11
CA ALA A 83 7.41 12.08 10.12
C ALA A 83 6.20 11.16 10.22
N ALA A 84 5.68 10.71 9.07
CA ALA A 84 4.56 9.77 9.02
C ALA A 84 4.94 8.42 9.64
N MET A 85 6.11 7.89 9.28
CA MET A 85 6.57 6.61 9.83
C MET A 85 6.76 6.69 11.35
N LYS A 86 7.29 7.79 11.84
CA LYS A 86 7.40 8.04 13.28
C LYS A 86 6.03 8.16 13.95
N GLY A 87 5.09 8.86 13.30
CA GLY A 87 3.72 9.04 13.81
C GLY A 87 2.94 7.73 13.90
N LEU A 88 3.20 6.77 13.02
CA LEU A 88 2.57 5.45 13.07
C LEU A 88 2.95 4.66 14.31
N GLY A 89 4.05 4.99 14.96
CA GLY A 89 4.47 4.38 16.23
C GLY A 89 3.85 5.02 17.46
N ASN A 90 2.96 6.00 17.30
CA ASN A 90 2.32 6.68 18.42
C ASN A 90 1.52 5.68 19.27
N PRO A 91 1.81 5.56 20.60
CA PRO A 91 1.15 4.59 21.47
C PRO A 91 -0.38 4.67 21.49
N GLU A 92 -0.95 5.84 21.27
CA GLU A 92 -2.41 6.03 21.26
C GLU A 92 -3.10 5.21 20.17
N PHE A 93 -2.42 5.01 19.05
CA PHE A 93 -3.00 4.32 17.90
C PHE A 93 -2.38 2.94 17.65
N LEU A 94 -1.16 2.74 18.13
CA LEU A 94 -0.38 1.55 17.78
C LEU A 94 -1.13 0.26 18.09
N GLN A 95 -1.68 0.15 19.30
CA GLN A 95 -2.38 -1.06 19.72
C GLN A 95 -3.63 -1.32 18.86
N ALA A 96 -4.46 -0.30 18.66
CA ALA A 96 -5.67 -0.41 17.87
C ALA A 96 -5.34 -0.79 16.42
N ARG A 97 -4.28 -0.21 15.85
CA ARG A 97 -3.86 -0.51 14.49
C ARG A 97 -3.34 -1.94 14.36
N LEU A 98 -2.51 -2.38 15.30
CA LEU A 98 -2.00 -3.75 15.29
C LEU A 98 -3.12 -4.78 15.43
N GLU A 99 -4.10 -4.51 16.28
CA GLU A 99 -5.27 -5.38 16.42
C GLU A 99 -6.10 -5.43 15.15
N ASP A 100 -6.30 -4.28 14.49
CA ASP A 100 -7.04 -4.21 13.25
C ASP A 100 -6.31 -4.96 12.12
N GLU A 101 -4.99 -4.79 12.03
CA GLU A 101 -4.15 -5.48 11.06
C GLU A 101 -4.19 -7.01 11.22
N ARG A 102 -4.25 -7.51 12.46
CA ARG A 102 -4.33 -8.96 12.73
C ARG A 102 -5.60 -9.60 12.18
N LYS A 103 -6.63 -8.83 11.93
CA LYS A 103 -7.87 -9.34 11.36
C LYS A 103 -7.74 -9.71 9.89
N ILE A 104 -6.81 -9.07 9.17
CA ILE A 104 -6.70 -9.22 7.72
C ILE A 104 -5.31 -9.64 7.24
N PHE A 105 -4.23 -9.31 7.97
CA PHE A 105 -2.87 -9.63 7.53
C PHE A 105 -2.33 -10.88 8.19
N ALA A 106 -1.56 -11.65 7.42
CA ALA A 106 -0.85 -12.82 7.92
C ALA A 106 0.20 -12.45 8.98
N THR A 107 0.74 -11.22 8.89
CA THR A 107 1.74 -10.70 9.83
C THR A 107 1.62 -9.19 9.92
N ASN A 108 2.07 -8.61 11.04
CA ASN A 108 2.23 -7.16 11.17
C ASN A 108 3.54 -6.67 10.52
N GLY A 109 4.41 -7.58 10.11
CA GLY A 109 5.71 -7.28 9.52
C GLY A 109 5.70 -7.29 7.99
N ASN A 110 4.72 -6.64 7.35
CA ASN A 110 4.73 -6.49 5.90
C ASN A 110 5.92 -5.63 5.43
N PRO A 111 6.62 -6.02 4.35
CA PRO A 111 7.77 -5.25 3.86
C PRO A 111 7.40 -3.84 3.43
N VAL A 112 8.22 -2.88 3.82
CA VAL A 112 8.08 -1.47 3.45
C VAL A 112 9.31 -1.06 2.65
N CYS A 113 9.08 -0.48 1.48
CA CYS A 113 10.16 -0.07 0.57
C CYS A 113 9.89 1.33 0.04
N THR A 114 10.95 1.99 -0.38
CA THR A 114 10.82 3.14 -1.30
C THR A 114 11.33 2.68 -2.67
N VAL A 115 10.87 3.32 -3.74
CA VAL A 115 11.20 2.91 -5.10
C VAL A 115 11.72 4.08 -5.92
N GLU A 116 12.54 3.76 -6.91
CA GLU A 116 12.92 4.69 -7.97
C GLU A 116 12.10 4.35 -9.21
N GLU A 117 11.64 5.37 -9.92
CA GLU A 117 10.86 5.18 -11.13
C GLU A 117 11.59 5.76 -12.33
N PHE A 118 11.64 4.97 -13.38
CA PHE A 118 12.11 5.39 -14.69
C PHE A 118 10.98 5.11 -15.67
N ASP A 119 10.61 6.11 -16.44
CA ASP A 119 9.54 5.98 -17.41
C ASP A 119 10.09 6.20 -18.81
N SER A 120 9.52 5.50 -19.78
CA SER A 120 9.88 5.64 -21.19
C SER A 120 8.62 5.74 -22.01
N PRO A 121 8.55 6.67 -22.98
CA PRO A 121 7.41 6.73 -23.87
C PRO A 121 7.38 5.47 -24.73
N VAL A 122 6.21 4.82 -24.78
CA VAL A 122 5.99 3.62 -25.61
C VAL A 122 4.65 3.70 -26.32
N GLY A 123 4.55 3.01 -27.44
CA GLY A 123 3.32 2.92 -28.21
C GLY A 123 2.98 4.21 -28.97
N PRO A 124 1.80 4.28 -29.60
CA PRO A 124 1.45 5.38 -30.50
C PRO A 124 1.29 6.74 -29.83
N ASN A 125 0.97 6.77 -28.55
CA ASN A 125 0.75 8.02 -27.83
C ASN A 125 2.00 8.56 -27.13
N ASN A 126 2.98 7.72 -26.82
CA ASN A 126 4.28 8.10 -26.26
C ASN A 126 4.22 9.19 -25.17
N VAL A 127 3.26 9.11 -24.27
CA VAL A 127 3.06 10.12 -23.22
C VAL A 127 3.53 9.60 -21.89
N VAL A 128 4.43 10.34 -21.24
CA VAL A 128 4.84 10.09 -19.86
C VAL A 128 3.94 10.91 -18.94
N PRO A 129 3.19 10.28 -18.01
CA PRO A 129 2.35 11.03 -17.08
C PRO A 129 3.18 12.00 -16.24
N ARG A 130 2.74 13.26 -16.18
CA ARG A 130 3.49 14.33 -15.49
C ARG A 130 3.74 14.07 -14.00
N TRP A 131 2.89 13.26 -13.34
CA TRP A 131 3.08 12.92 -11.94
C TRP A 131 4.18 11.89 -11.70
N VAL A 132 4.69 11.25 -12.74
CA VAL A 132 5.79 10.28 -12.67
C VAL A 132 7.14 10.96 -12.84
N SER A 133 7.21 11.96 -13.69
CA SER A 133 8.46 12.58 -14.15
C SER A 133 9.03 13.65 -13.22
N SER A 134 8.38 13.99 -12.13
CA SER A 134 8.71 15.17 -11.31
C SER A 134 9.77 14.91 -10.23
N ASN A 135 10.50 13.86 -10.33
CA ASN A 135 11.57 13.58 -9.34
C ASN A 135 12.90 14.32 -9.68
#